data_124c43449672c56ed4b2d38b0e531ad2
#
_entry.id   124c43449672c56ed4b2d38b0e531ad2
#
_cell.length_a   1.000
_cell.length_b   1.000
_cell.length_c   1.000
_cell.angle_alpha   90.00
_cell.angle_beta   90.00
_cell.angle_gamma   90.00
#
_symmetry.space_group_name_H-M   'P 1'
#
loop_
_entity.id
_entity.type
_entity.pdbx_description
1 polymer ?
#
loop_
_entity_poly.entity_id
_entity_poly.type
_entity_poly.pdbx_seq_one_letter_code
_entity_poly.pdbx_strand_id
1 'polypeptide(L)'
;VAPKAVLTEAKPVCDLQTLQAVIANRYDVVTRFSQSLKQVCVDELAKLKEKQHFANLNTRKVSQQIIANAKKIPEAEHATLQVIFEQNPDLHTIHTMRQELAELWERSSKSSEQLVKHLQDWCHRAENSGIAALEEFSLRLRSYA
;
A
#
# COMPACT_ATOMS: atom_id res chain seq x y z
N VAL A 1 6.90 -34.85 4.14
CA VAL A 1 6.69 -34.41 4.08
C VAL A 1 6.93 -33.42 3.72
N ALA A 2 7.33 -33.35 3.73
CA ALA A 2 7.65 -32.43 3.54
C ALA A 2 7.00 -31.61 2.87
N PRO A 3 6.49 -31.91 2.35
CA PRO A 3 5.91 -31.09 1.67
C PRO A 3 5.17 -30.25 2.28
N LYS A 4 4.91 -30.41 3.05
CA LYS A 4 4.26 -29.69 3.61
C LYS A 4 4.61 -28.55 3.57
N ALA A 5 5.34 -28.66 3.78
CA ALA A 5 5.84 -27.52 3.99
C ALA A 5 5.48 -26.73 2.91
N VAL A 6 5.65 -27.16 2.07
CA VAL A 6 5.37 -26.55 1.07
C VAL A 6 4.26 -25.74 1.12
N LEU A 7 3.44 -26.17 1.46
CA LEU A 7 2.40 -25.54 1.47
C LEU A 7 2.38 -24.55 2.10
N THR A 8 2.97 -24.70 2.68
CA THR A 8 2.88 -24.00 3.51
C THR A 8 3.16 -22.77 3.31
N GLU A 9 3.93 -22.58 2.79
CA GLU A 9 4.19 -21.42 2.73
C GLU A 9 3.16 -20.84 2.27
N ALA A 10 2.50 -21.44 2.20
CA ALA A 10 1.38 -21.20 2.10
C ALA A 10 0.88 -19.85 1.99
N LYS A 11 1.20 -19.10 1.11
CA LYS A 11 0.44 -17.92 0.77
C LYS A 11 -0.93 -18.36 0.31
N PRO A 12 -1.99 -17.67 0.75
CA PRO A 12 -3.32 -18.02 0.29
C PRO A 12 -3.38 -18.01 -1.24
N VAL A 13 -4.08 -18.97 -1.79
CA VAL A 13 -4.26 -19.02 -3.21
C VAL A 13 -5.22 -17.91 -3.60
N CYS A 14 -4.80 -17.09 -4.57
CA CYS A 14 -5.61 -15.97 -4.99
C CYS A 14 -6.40 -16.39 -6.21
N ASP A 15 -7.65 -16.74 -6.05
CA ASP A 15 -8.47 -17.13 -7.17
C ASP A 15 -9.19 -15.92 -7.78
N LEU A 16 -9.75 -16.14 -8.96
CA LEU A 16 -10.42 -15.09 -9.70
C LEU A 16 -11.61 -14.52 -8.93
N GLN A 17 -12.34 -15.35 -8.25
CA GLN A 17 -13.52 -14.91 -7.52
C GLN A 17 -13.14 -13.96 -6.38
N THR A 18 -12.08 -14.29 -5.63
CA THR A 18 -11.60 -13.44 -4.56
C THR A 18 -11.15 -12.08 -5.11
N LEU A 19 -10.41 -12.08 -6.22
CA LEU A 19 -9.95 -10.83 -6.81
C LEU A 19 -11.10 -9.99 -7.33
N GLN A 20 -12.12 -10.61 -7.87
CA GLN A 20 -13.31 -9.87 -8.31
C GLN A 20 -14.04 -9.24 -7.12
N ALA A 21 -14.07 -9.94 -5.97
CA ALA A 21 -14.66 -9.36 -4.77
C ALA A 21 -13.87 -8.14 -4.29
N VAL A 22 -12.54 -8.19 -4.36
CA VAL A 22 -11.69 -7.05 -4.02
C VAL A 22 -12.03 -5.87 -4.92
N ILE A 23 -12.13 -6.12 -6.22
CA ILE A 23 -12.42 -5.07 -7.18
C ILE A 23 -13.79 -4.45 -6.93
N ALA A 24 -14.77 -5.27 -6.53
CA ALA A 24 -16.12 -4.77 -6.27
C ALA A 24 -16.23 -3.95 -5.00
N ASN A 25 -15.24 -4.04 -4.12
CA ASN A 25 -15.29 -3.39 -2.80
C ASN A 25 -14.20 -2.31 -2.64
N ARG A 26 -14.09 -1.48 -3.65
CA ARG A 26 -13.06 -0.42 -3.72
C ARG A 26 -12.85 0.34 -2.42
N TYR A 27 -13.92 0.91 -1.88
CA TYR A 27 -13.77 1.78 -0.71
C TYR A 27 -13.30 1.02 0.52
N ASP A 28 -13.80 -0.19 0.69
CA ASP A 28 -13.40 -1.02 1.81
C ASP A 28 -11.92 -1.38 1.70
N VAL A 29 -11.47 -1.75 0.51
CA VAL A 29 -10.09 -2.16 0.29
C VAL A 29 -9.13 -0.99 0.55
N VAL A 30 -9.43 0.20 0.03
CA VAL A 30 -8.55 1.36 0.22
C VAL A 30 -8.56 1.78 1.69
N THR A 31 -9.70 1.69 2.37
CA THR A 31 -9.77 2.00 3.78
C THR A 31 -8.92 1.03 4.60
N ARG A 32 -8.99 -0.27 4.29
CA ARG A 32 -8.16 -1.27 4.97
C ARG A 32 -6.68 -1.03 4.73
N PHE A 33 -6.32 -0.61 3.51
CA PHE A 33 -4.94 -0.25 3.22
C PHE A 33 -4.47 0.86 4.15
N SER A 34 -5.25 1.93 4.24
CA SER A 34 -4.90 3.07 5.08
C SER A 34 -4.74 2.65 6.53
N GLN A 35 -5.66 1.82 7.03
CA GLN A 35 -5.59 1.36 8.41
C GLN A 35 -4.37 0.47 8.65
N SER A 36 -4.05 -0.38 7.69
CA SER A 36 -2.94 -1.32 7.84
C SER A 36 -1.58 -0.63 7.77
N LEU A 37 -1.46 0.40 6.95
CA LEU A 37 -0.17 1.05 6.71
C LEU A 37 0.06 2.29 7.58
N LYS A 38 -0.97 2.76 8.27
CA LYS A 38 -0.86 3.98 9.07
C LYS A 38 0.25 3.89 10.12
N GLN A 39 0.29 2.79 10.84
CA GLN A 39 1.24 2.68 11.96
C GLN A 39 2.69 2.66 11.48
N VAL A 40 2.96 1.94 10.38
CA VAL A 40 4.33 1.91 9.88
C VAL A 40 4.74 3.29 9.37
N CYS A 41 3.83 4.06 8.79
CA CYS A 41 4.13 5.42 8.38
C CYS A 41 4.47 6.29 9.58
N VAL A 42 3.67 6.21 10.64
CA VAL A 42 3.92 6.98 11.85
C VAL A 42 5.27 6.61 12.45
N ASP A 43 5.57 5.31 12.53
CA ASP A 43 6.83 4.85 13.09
C ASP A 43 8.04 5.33 12.29
N GLU A 44 7.96 5.26 10.96
CA GLU A 44 9.06 5.70 10.11
C GLU A 44 9.24 7.21 10.16
N LEU A 45 8.15 7.96 10.24
CA LEU A 45 8.22 9.41 10.36
C LEU A 45 8.79 9.82 11.72
N ALA A 46 8.49 9.05 12.77
CA ALA A 46 9.05 9.34 14.09
C ALA A 46 10.57 9.17 14.06
N LYS A 47 11.08 8.19 13.31
CA LYS A 47 12.52 8.04 13.16
C LYS A 47 13.14 9.20 12.42
N LEU A 48 12.48 9.72 11.39
CA LEU A 48 12.96 10.90 10.67
C LEU A 48 12.98 12.12 11.57
N LYS A 49 11.98 12.22 12.45
CA LYS A 49 11.87 13.39 13.34
C LYS A 49 13.05 13.50 14.28
N GLU A 50 13.77 12.40 14.53
CA GLU A 50 14.97 12.44 15.36
C GLU A 50 16.11 13.16 14.65
N LYS A 51 16.03 13.33 13.34
CA LYS A 51 17.06 14.05 12.60
C LYS A 51 16.78 15.54 12.67
N GLN A 52 17.84 16.32 12.76
CA GLN A 52 17.72 17.76 12.96
C GLN A 52 16.82 18.47 11.94
N HIS A 53 16.91 18.07 10.69
CA HIS A 53 16.13 18.71 9.62
C HIS A 53 14.63 18.47 9.75
N PHE A 54 14.22 17.45 10.49
CA PHE A 54 12.84 17.06 10.59
C PHE A 54 12.28 17.23 12.00
N ALA A 55 12.97 18.00 12.85
CA ALA A 55 12.56 18.17 14.25
C ALA A 55 11.13 18.68 14.40
N ASN A 56 10.68 19.51 13.47
CA ASN A 56 9.35 20.10 13.50
C ASN A 56 8.33 19.33 12.64
N LEU A 57 8.66 18.14 12.23
CA LEU A 57 7.79 17.35 11.38
C LEU A 57 6.49 16.99 12.10
N ASN A 58 5.36 17.27 11.45
CA ASN A 58 4.07 16.85 11.97
C ASN A 58 3.77 15.44 11.49
N THR A 59 4.16 14.44 12.29
CA THR A 59 4.05 13.05 11.87
C THR A 59 2.63 12.63 11.57
N ARG A 60 1.66 13.15 12.31
CA ARG A 60 0.26 12.80 12.11
C ARG A 60 -0.25 13.29 10.76
N LYS A 61 0.05 14.55 10.45
CA LYS A 61 -0.40 15.15 9.19
C LYS A 61 0.25 14.46 8.00
N VAL A 62 1.56 14.25 8.08
CA VAL A 62 2.31 13.65 6.97
C VAL A 62 1.92 12.20 6.75
N SER A 63 1.70 11.44 7.84
CA SER A 63 1.27 10.05 7.67
C SER A 63 -0.07 9.98 6.95
N GLN A 64 -0.99 10.89 7.25
CA GLN A 64 -2.27 10.95 6.57
C GLN A 64 -2.10 11.28 5.09
N GLN A 65 -1.14 12.14 4.75
CA GLN A 65 -0.88 12.48 3.36
C GLN A 65 -0.30 11.30 2.58
N ILE A 66 0.58 10.54 3.20
CA ILE A 66 1.22 9.40 2.53
C ILE A 66 0.19 8.34 2.14
N ILE A 67 -0.80 8.11 3.00
CA ILE A 67 -1.83 7.10 2.73
C ILE A 67 -3.10 7.68 2.09
N ALA A 68 -3.04 8.94 1.65
CA ALA A 68 -4.18 9.60 1.02
C ALA A 68 -4.00 9.68 -0.50
N ASN A 69 -5.07 10.11 -1.16
CA ASN A 69 -5.01 10.37 -2.60
C ASN A 69 -4.09 11.57 -2.85
N ALA A 70 -3.08 11.38 -3.69
CA ALA A 70 -2.10 12.43 -3.97
C ALA A 70 -2.75 13.71 -4.51
N LYS A 71 -3.86 13.58 -5.20
CA LYS A 71 -4.57 14.75 -5.75
C LYS A 71 -5.16 15.65 -4.67
N LYS A 72 -5.31 15.12 -3.46
CA LYS A 72 -5.86 15.89 -2.34
C LYS A 72 -4.78 16.56 -1.51
N ILE A 73 -3.51 16.35 -1.83
CA ILE A 73 -2.42 16.95 -1.09
C ILE A 73 -2.18 18.36 -1.64
N PRO A 74 -2.16 19.40 -0.79
CA PRO A 74 -1.86 20.75 -1.27
C PRO A 74 -0.55 20.80 -2.00
N GLU A 75 -0.50 21.52 -3.11
CA GLU A 75 0.68 21.56 -3.94
C GLU A 75 1.90 22.07 -3.17
N ALA A 76 1.70 23.00 -2.28
CA ALA A 76 2.80 23.54 -1.49
C ALA A 76 3.48 22.50 -0.60
N GLU A 77 2.80 21.38 -0.34
CA GLU A 77 3.34 20.33 0.53
C GLU A 77 4.03 19.21 -0.24
N HIS A 78 3.94 19.22 -1.56
CA HIS A 78 4.57 18.18 -2.37
C HIS A 78 6.09 18.21 -2.25
N ALA A 79 6.68 19.40 -2.16
CA ALA A 79 8.13 19.53 -2.02
C ALA A 79 8.61 18.92 -0.70
N THR A 80 7.86 19.13 0.39
CA THR A 80 8.20 18.56 1.68
C THR A 80 8.12 17.04 1.64
N LEU A 81 7.08 16.51 1.00
CA LEU A 81 6.95 15.07 0.86
C LEU A 81 8.08 14.49 0.03
N GLN A 82 8.49 15.20 -1.02
CA GLN A 82 9.58 14.72 -1.86
C GLN A 82 10.87 14.57 -1.05
N VAL A 83 11.18 15.55 -0.19
CA VAL A 83 12.35 15.46 0.67
C VAL A 83 12.24 14.27 1.62
N ILE A 84 11.06 14.06 2.19
CA ILE A 84 10.82 12.94 3.10
C ILE A 84 11.04 11.62 2.37
N PHE A 85 10.53 11.49 1.16
CA PHE A 85 10.67 10.26 0.38
C PHE A 85 12.12 9.99 -0.01
N GLU A 86 12.91 11.04 -0.24
CA GLU A 86 14.32 10.87 -0.54
C GLU A 86 15.08 10.33 0.68
N GLN A 87 14.64 10.70 1.87
CA GLN A 87 15.26 10.24 3.09
C GLN A 87 14.76 8.87 3.54
N ASN A 88 13.56 8.49 3.11
CA ASN A 88 12.97 7.21 3.51
C ASN A 88 12.24 6.58 2.32
N PRO A 89 12.96 5.75 1.55
CA PRO A 89 12.36 5.10 0.37
C PRO A 89 11.15 4.21 0.69
N ASP A 90 11.09 3.66 1.90
CA ASP A 90 9.94 2.83 2.27
C ASP A 90 8.65 3.64 2.30
N LEU A 91 8.72 4.88 2.81
CA LEU A 91 7.54 5.75 2.80
C LEU A 91 7.13 6.09 1.37
N HIS A 92 8.09 6.29 0.49
CA HIS A 92 7.79 6.53 -0.91
C HIS A 92 7.11 5.32 -1.55
N THR A 93 7.60 4.12 -1.24
CA THR A 93 7.01 2.89 -1.75
C THR A 93 5.56 2.75 -1.29
N ILE A 94 5.29 3.01 0.00
CA ILE A 94 3.93 2.93 0.53
C ILE A 94 3.01 3.92 -0.20
N HIS A 95 3.48 5.15 -0.37
CA HIS A 95 2.70 6.18 -1.06
C HIS A 95 2.39 5.78 -2.50
N THR A 96 3.40 5.30 -3.22
CA THR A 96 3.24 4.86 -4.61
C THR A 96 2.28 3.70 -4.71
N MET A 97 2.43 2.70 -3.83
CA MET A 97 1.55 1.52 -3.86
C MET A 97 0.10 1.92 -3.57
N ARG A 98 -0.10 2.90 -2.68
CA ARG A 98 -1.45 3.39 -2.40
C ARG A 98 -2.08 4.05 -3.63
N GLN A 99 -1.28 4.87 -4.33
CA GLN A 99 -1.79 5.53 -5.52
C GLN A 99 -2.12 4.51 -6.61
N GLU A 100 -1.27 3.53 -6.79
CA GLU A 100 -1.49 2.51 -7.81
C GLU A 100 -2.69 1.64 -7.49
N LEU A 101 -2.90 1.32 -6.22
CA LEU A 101 -4.07 0.54 -5.83
C LEU A 101 -5.35 1.29 -6.18
N ALA A 102 -5.41 2.59 -5.87
CA ALA A 102 -6.58 3.39 -6.20
C ALA A 102 -6.79 3.53 -7.71
N GLU A 103 -5.70 3.63 -8.47
CA GLU A 103 -5.79 3.79 -9.92
C GLU A 103 -6.41 2.59 -10.62
N LEU A 104 -6.34 1.42 -10.01
CA LEU A 104 -6.96 0.24 -10.60
C LEU A 104 -8.43 0.49 -10.92
N TRP A 105 -9.11 1.18 -10.02
CA TRP A 105 -10.54 1.43 -10.19
C TRP A 105 -10.84 2.64 -11.06
N GLU A 106 -9.84 3.47 -11.32
CA GLU A 106 -10.04 4.65 -12.15
C GLU A 106 -9.93 4.34 -13.64
N ARG A 107 -9.46 3.14 -13.98
CA ARG A 107 -9.31 2.75 -15.37
C ARG A 107 -10.54 1.97 -15.80
N SER A 108 -11.66 2.68 -15.88
CA SER A 108 -12.95 2.05 -16.12
C SER A 108 -13.09 1.38 -17.48
N SER A 109 -12.20 1.70 -18.42
CA SER A 109 -12.26 1.08 -19.75
C SER A 109 -11.67 -0.33 -19.78
N LYS A 110 -11.06 -0.77 -18.66
CA LYS A 110 -10.44 -2.09 -18.63
C LYS A 110 -11.47 -3.17 -18.33
N SER A 111 -11.27 -4.33 -18.92
CA SER A 111 -12.10 -5.49 -18.60
C SER A 111 -11.81 -5.98 -17.20
N SER A 112 -12.72 -6.78 -16.64
CA SER A 112 -12.50 -7.40 -15.33
C SER A 112 -11.24 -8.24 -15.31
N GLU A 113 -10.96 -8.95 -16.42
CA GLU A 113 -9.76 -9.76 -16.48
C GLU A 113 -8.50 -8.94 -16.40
N GLN A 114 -8.48 -7.77 -17.05
CA GLN A 114 -7.33 -6.88 -17.00
C GLN A 114 -7.14 -6.30 -15.61
N LEU A 115 -8.25 -5.95 -14.95
CA LEU A 115 -8.18 -5.43 -13.59
C LEU A 115 -7.62 -6.48 -12.63
N VAL A 116 -8.06 -7.73 -12.77
CA VAL A 116 -7.56 -8.83 -11.95
C VAL A 116 -6.05 -9.02 -12.17
N LYS A 117 -5.60 -8.95 -13.41
CA LYS A 117 -4.18 -9.06 -13.72
C LYS A 117 -3.38 -7.96 -13.05
N HIS A 118 -3.87 -6.73 -13.14
CA HIS A 118 -3.18 -5.61 -12.51
C HIS A 118 -3.16 -5.73 -11.00
N LEU A 119 -4.24 -6.23 -10.41
CA LEU A 119 -4.29 -6.47 -8.98
C LEU A 119 -3.30 -7.55 -8.56
N GLN A 120 -3.20 -8.64 -9.32
CA GLN A 120 -2.21 -9.67 -9.04
C GLN A 120 -0.79 -9.12 -9.09
N ASP A 121 -0.50 -8.30 -10.10
CA ASP A 121 0.81 -7.67 -10.22
C ASP A 121 1.08 -6.75 -9.01
N TRP A 122 0.07 -5.98 -8.60
CA TRP A 122 0.19 -5.12 -7.43
C TRP A 122 0.52 -5.94 -6.19
N CYS A 123 -0.18 -7.06 -6.00
CA CYS A 123 0.07 -7.94 -4.85
C CYS A 123 1.50 -8.50 -4.87
N HIS A 124 1.98 -8.91 -6.03
CA HIS A 124 3.35 -9.41 -6.13
C HIS A 124 4.37 -8.34 -5.75
N ARG A 125 4.15 -7.12 -6.21
CA ARG A 125 5.07 -6.03 -5.88
C ARG A 125 5.02 -5.69 -4.40
N ALA A 126 3.83 -5.72 -3.80
CA ALA A 126 3.70 -5.47 -2.36
C ALA A 126 4.43 -6.54 -1.56
N GLU A 127 4.31 -7.79 -1.97
CA GLU A 127 4.95 -8.91 -1.28
C GLU A 127 6.46 -8.90 -1.43
N ASN A 128 6.97 -8.26 -2.48
CA ASN A 128 8.40 -8.18 -2.73
C ASN A 128 9.00 -6.84 -2.31
N SER A 129 8.21 -5.98 -1.67
CA SER A 129 8.66 -4.64 -1.31
C SER A 129 9.64 -4.61 -0.15
N GLY A 130 9.67 -5.66 0.65
CA GLY A 130 10.48 -5.67 1.87
C GLY A 130 9.81 -4.95 3.04
N ILE A 131 8.58 -4.47 2.86
CA ILE A 131 7.84 -3.79 3.91
C ILE A 131 6.79 -4.76 4.45
N ALA A 132 6.95 -5.18 5.70
CA ALA A 132 6.10 -6.21 6.29
C ALA A 132 4.61 -5.87 6.23
N ALA A 133 4.27 -4.62 6.48
CA ALA A 133 2.86 -4.21 6.47
C ALA A 133 2.23 -4.33 5.07
N LEU A 134 3.00 -4.02 4.03
CA LEU A 134 2.51 -4.18 2.65
C LEU A 134 2.35 -5.65 2.31
N GLU A 135 3.30 -6.48 2.73
CA GLU A 135 3.21 -7.91 2.49
C GLU A 135 1.98 -8.49 3.18
N GLU A 136 1.76 -8.16 4.44
CA GLU A 136 0.59 -8.64 5.17
C GLU A 136 -0.70 -8.17 4.53
N PHE A 137 -0.76 -6.93 4.11
CA PHE A 137 -1.96 -6.42 3.47
C PHE A 137 -2.27 -7.18 2.19
N SER A 138 -1.24 -7.44 1.38
CA SER A 138 -1.43 -8.19 0.14
C SER A 138 -1.93 -9.60 0.41
N LEU A 139 -1.35 -10.26 1.43
CA LEU A 139 -1.78 -11.61 1.78
C LEU A 139 -3.24 -11.62 2.25
N ARG A 140 -3.67 -10.58 2.95
CA ARG A 140 -5.07 -10.49 3.37
C ARG A 140 -6.00 -10.26 2.17
N LEU A 141 -5.54 -9.53 1.16
CA LEU A 141 -6.34 -9.37 -0.06
C LEU A 141 -6.54 -10.69 -0.77
N ARG A 142 -5.53 -11.55 -0.73
CA ARG A 142 -5.62 -12.85 -1.40
C ARG A 142 -6.66 -13.76 -0.77
N SER A 143 -7.04 -13.50 0.48
CA SER A 143 -8.11 -14.24 1.15
C SER A 143 -9.30 -13.34 1.47
N TYR A 144 -9.47 -12.31 0.69
CA TYR A 144 -10.54 -11.32 0.92
C TYR A 144 -11.91 -11.98 0.77
N ALA A 145 -12.81 -11.67 1.66
CA ALA A 145 -14.16 -12.20 1.62
C ALA A 145 -15.19 -11.11 1.86
#